data_1971e4dbcc2028caa80d87a6443f6953
#
_entry.id   1971e4dbcc2028caa80d87a6443f6953
#
_cell.length_a   1.000
_cell.length_b   1.000
_cell.length_c   1.000
_cell.angle_alpha   90.00
_cell.angle_beta   90.00
_cell.angle_gamma   90.00
#
_symmetry.space_group_name_H-M   'P 1'
#
loop_
_entity.id
_entity.type
_entity.pdbx_description
1 polymer ?
#
loop_
_entity_poly.entity_id
_entity_poly.type
_entity_poly.pdbx_seq_one_letter_code
_entity_poly.pdbx_strand_id
1 'polypeptide(L)'
;MKQNLSLFTIVIFLISCSNYKAEIKKVNNQNDIKMDTITLGAGCFWCVEAIYSDLKGVESVISGFSGGNIKNPSYKEVCTERTGHAEVCQLTYDPKVISFKEILEVFWQTHDPTTLNRQGADVGTRYRSAIFYHTEEQKQIAEEYLKVLNDEKAFENPIVTEITAYTNFYPAEDYHQDYFELNGEQPYCTAVVRPKVEKFRKIFKEKLK
;
A
#
# COMPACT_ATOMS: atom_id res chain seq x y z
N MET A 1 -8.67 63.33 -77.96
CA MET A 1 -8.84 61.99 -77.44
C MET A 1 -7.47 61.53 -76.89
N LYS A 2 -7.23 61.69 -75.60
CA LYS A 2 -6.03 61.27 -74.92
C LYS A 2 -6.45 60.56 -73.68
N GLN A 3 -6.19 59.25 -73.63
CA GLN A 3 -6.44 58.43 -72.46
C GLN A 3 -5.29 58.61 -71.48
N ASN A 4 -5.59 59.00 -70.26
CA ASN A 4 -4.64 59.07 -69.15
C ASN A 4 -4.64 57.68 -68.44
N LEU A 5 -3.50 57.00 -68.54
CA LEU A 5 -3.23 55.78 -67.83
C LEU A 5 -2.75 56.11 -66.41
N SER A 6 -3.59 55.88 -65.44
CA SER A 6 -3.26 56.10 -64.01
C SER A 6 -2.41 54.93 -63.54
N LEU A 7 -1.20 55.26 -63.10
CA LEU A 7 -0.26 54.28 -62.49
C LEU A 7 -0.74 53.94 -61.10
N PHE A 8 -1.26 52.73 -60.90
CA PHE A 8 -1.56 52.20 -59.57
C PHE A 8 -0.27 51.63 -58.98
N THR A 9 0.30 52.35 -58.04
CA THR A 9 1.47 51.91 -57.27
C THR A 9 1.03 50.87 -56.28
N ILE A 10 1.37 49.61 -56.54
CA ILE A 10 1.16 48.52 -55.59
C ILE A 10 2.24 48.62 -54.52
N VAL A 11 1.85 49.05 -53.31
CA VAL A 11 2.71 48.97 -52.13
C VAL A 11 2.65 47.54 -51.63
N ILE A 12 3.67 46.78 -51.91
CA ILE A 12 3.86 45.43 -51.33
C ILE A 12 4.30 45.59 -49.88
N PHE A 13 3.37 45.41 -48.95
CA PHE A 13 3.69 45.26 -47.54
C PHE A 13 4.39 43.91 -47.34
N LEU A 14 5.71 43.94 -47.27
CA LEU A 14 6.48 42.78 -46.77
C LEU A 14 6.18 42.62 -45.30
N ILE A 15 5.17 41.79 -44.98
CA ILE A 15 4.95 41.32 -43.63
C ILE A 15 6.09 40.34 -43.31
N SER A 16 7.05 40.84 -42.55
CA SER A 16 8.11 40.05 -41.95
C SER A 16 7.44 38.97 -41.13
N CYS A 17 7.52 37.74 -41.63
CA CYS A 17 7.25 36.54 -40.82
C CYS A 17 8.32 36.45 -39.74
N SER A 18 8.20 37.22 -38.68
CA SER A 18 8.92 36.94 -37.45
C SER A 18 8.45 35.58 -36.94
N ASN A 19 9.39 34.68 -36.82
CA ASN A 19 9.26 33.34 -36.26
C ASN A 19 8.53 33.39 -34.91
N TYR A 20 7.23 33.22 -34.93
CA TYR A 20 6.48 32.83 -33.74
C TYR A 20 6.75 31.36 -33.52
N LYS A 21 7.89 31.05 -32.88
CA LYS A 21 8.06 29.77 -32.24
C LYS A 21 6.99 29.69 -31.14
N ALA A 22 5.85 29.14 -31.49
CA ALA A 22 4.93 28.61 -30.50
C ALA A 22 5.73 27.58 -29.70
N GLU A 23 6.21 27.97 -28.51
CA GLU A 23 6.56 27.02 -27.48
C GLU A 23 5.29 26.22 -27.20
N ILE A 24 5.21 25.05 -27.84
CA ILE A 24 4.34 24.00 -27.37
C ILE A 24 4.93 23.63 -26.02
N LYS A 25 4.46 24.28 -24.96
CA LYS A 25 4.51 23.71 -23.62
C LYS A 25 3.86 22.34 -23.79
N LYS A 26 4.65 21.30 -23.91
CA LYS A 26 4.21 19.95 -23.58
C LYS A 26 3.71 20.06 -22.14
N VAL A 27 2.42 20.26 -22.00
CA VAL A 27 1.72 19.91 -20.77
C VAL A 27 1.93 18.40 -20.69
N ASN A 28 3.00 17.98 -20.02
CA ASN A 28 3.11 16.65 -19.49
C ASN A 28 1.98 16.54 -18.46
N ASN A 29 0.78 16.22 -18.93
CA ASN A 29 -0.25 15.59 -18.14
C ASN A 29 0.16 14.13 -17.92
N GLN A 30 1.34 13.90 -17.33
CA GLN A 30 1.47 12.81 -16.41
C GLN A 30 0.57 13.24 -15.24
N ASN A 31 -0.64 12.68 -15.21
CA ASN A 31 -1.37 12.52 -13.98
C ASN A 31 -0.43 11.70 -13.08
N ASP A 32 0.44 12.38 -12.32
CA ASP A 32 1.19 11.74 -11.25
C ASP A 32 0.11 11.20 -10.30
N ILE A 33 -0.17 9.90 -10.45
CA ILE A 33 -1.04 9.18 -9.51
C ILE A 33 -0.27 9.25 -8.19
N LYS A 34 -0.76 10.06 -7.28
CA LYS A 34 -0.19 10.13 -5.95
C LYS A 34 -0.52 8.84 -5.25
N MET A 35 0.44 7.94 -5.21
CA MET A 35 0.35 6.69 -4.47
C MET A 35 0.39 6.98 -2.97
N ASP A 36 -0.39 6.23 -2.21
CA ASP A 36 -0.35 6.25 -0.76
C ASP A 36 0.36 5.01 -0.22
N THR A 37 0.85 5.10 1.01
CA THR A 37 1.58 4.02 1.68
C THR A 37 1.01 3.75 3.06
N ILE A 38 0.94 2.48 3.44
CA ILE A 38 0.59 2.01 4.80
C ILE A 38 1.46 0.82 5.18
N THR A 39 1.75 0.65 6.47
CA THR A 39 2.51 -0.50 6.97
C THR A 39 1.69 -1.27 7.98
N LEU A 40 1.47 -2.57 7.75
CA LEU A 40 0.54 -3.41 8.50
C LEU A 40 1.21 -4.68 9.03
N GLY A 41 1.01 -4.96 10.32
CA GLY A 41 1.37 -6.21 10.98
C GLY A 41 0.12 -7.01 11.34
N ALA A 42 -0.01 -8.23 10.82
CA ALA A 42 -1.16 -9.11 11.07
C ALA A 42 -0.72 -10.58 11.25
N GLY A 43 0.35 -10.78 12.01
CA GLY A 43 1.01 -12.07 12.16
C GLY A 43 2.10 -12.27 11.10
N CYS A 44 2.27 -13.49 10.62
CA CYS A 44 3.28 -13.83 9.61
C CYS A 44 3.12 -12.98 8.33
N PHE A 45 4.17 -12.27 7.94
CA PHE A 45 4.15 -11.39 6.77
C PHE A 45 3.94 -12.12 5.44
N TRP A 46 4.29 -13.40 5.30
CA TRP A 46 3.95 -14.19 4.09
C TRP A 46 2.44 -14.30 3.85
N CYS A 47 1.64 -14.36 4.94
CA CYS A 47 0.19 -14.34 4.84
C CYS A 47 -0.33 -12.97 4.40
N VAL A 48 0.22 -11.92 4.98
CA VAL A 48 -0.17 -10.53 4.71
C VAL A 48 0.19 -10.17 3.26
N GLU A 49 1.41 -10.46 2.84
CA GLU A 49 1.89 -10.25 1.47
C GLU A 49 0.98 -10.94 0.45
N ALA A 50 0.74 -12.25 0.60
CA ALA A 50 -0.09 -13.02 -0.32
C ALA A 50 -1.52 -12.49 -0.45
N ILE A 51 -2.09 -11.95 0.64
CA ILE A 51 -3.44 -11.38 0.66
C ILE A 51 -3.46 -10.04 -0.09
N TYR A 52 -2.56 -9.13 0.26
CA TYR A 52 -2.61 -7.77 -0.30
C TYR A 52 -2.08 -7.67 -1.73
N SER A 53 -1.19 -8.57 -2.14
CA SER A 53 -0.71 -8.65 -3.53
C SER A 53 -1.82 -8.98 -4.52
N ASP A 54 -2.88 -9.65 -4.08
CA ASP A 54 -4.04 -9.99 -4.91
C ASP A 54 -5.04 -8.81 -5.11
N LEU A 55 -4.93 -7.72 -4.35
CA LEU A 55 -5.91 -6.64 -4.38
C LEU A 55 -5.70 -5.67 -5.55
N LYS A 56 -6.77 -5.36 -6.27
CA LYS A 56 -6.76 -4.25 -7.25
C LYS A 56 -6.41 -2.95 -6.56
N GLY A 57 -5.55 -2.16 -7.18
CA GLY A 57 -5.10 -0.87 -6.66
C GLY A 57 -3.94 -0.95 -5.69
N VAL A 58 -3.55 -2.13 -5.22
CA VAL A 58 -2.29 -2.34 -4.50
C VAL A 58 -1.19 -2.61 -5.52
N GLU A 59 -0.23 -1.69 -5.63
CA GLU A 59 0.84 -1.74 -6.63
C GLU A 59 2.05 -2.54 -6.15
N SER A 60 2.39 -2.42 -4.86
CA SER A 60 3.47 -3.20 -4.27
C SER A 60 3.18 -3.57 -2.82
N VAL A 61 3.68 -4.72 -2.42
CA VAL A 61 3.67 -5.21 -1.05
C VAL A 61 5.08 -5.70 -0.75
N ILE A 62 5.70 -5.15 0.28
CA ILE A 62 7.07 -5.50 0.65
C ILE A 62 7.05 -6.04 2.08
N SER A 63 7.44 -7.28 2.25
CA SER A 63 7.63 -7.92 3.56
C SER A 63 8.83 -7.35 4.29
N GLY A 64 8.70 -7.06 5.59
CA GLY A 64 9.77 -6.43 6.37
C GLY A 64 9.46 -6.29 7.85
N PHE A 65 10.16 -5.38 8.49
CA PHE A 65 10.15 -5.18 9.94
C PHE A 65 9.93 -3.71 10.29
N SER A 66 9.05 -3.45 11.28
CA SER A 66 8.74 -2.08 11.74
C SER A 66 8.47 -2.02 13.23
N GLY A 67 8.56 -0.82 13.82
CA GLY A 67 8.19 -0.53 15.20
C GLY A 67 9.22 -0.91 16.25
N GLY A 68 10.36 -1.46 15.89
CA GLY A 68 11.46 -1.79 16.79
C GLY A 68 12.58 -0.75 16.81
N ASN A 69 13.57 -0.99 17.66
CA ASN A 69 14.67 -0.05 17.92
C ASN A 69 15.99 -0.43 17.24
N ILE A 70 16.13 -1.67 16.75
CA ILE A 70 17.34 -2.14 16.09
C ILE A 70 17.30 -1.72 14.64
N LYS A 71 18.34 -1.04 14.17
CA LYS A 71 18.43 -0.62 12.76
C LYS A 71 18.84 -1.77 11.88
N ASN A 72 18.13 -1.92 10.76
CA ASN A 72 18.40 -2.92 9.73
C ASN A 72 18.62 -4.35 10.29
N PRO A 73 17.65 -4.86 11.08
CA PRO A 73 17.79 -6.18 11.69
C PRO A 73 17.69 -7.27 10.63
N SER A 74 18.42 -8.35 10.79
CA SER A 74 18.18 -9.59 10.06
C SER A 74 16.93 -10.31 10.60
N TYR A 75 16.31 -11.17 9.78
CA TYR A 75 15.22 -12.03 10.24
C TYR A 75 15.59 -12.83 11.50
N LYS A 76 16.81 -13.37 11.53
CA LYS A 76 17.31 -14.12 12.68
C LYS A 76 17.31 -13.29 13.97
N GLU A 77 17.67 -12.01 13.89
CA GLU A 77 17.63 -11.11 15.05
C GLU A 77 16.19 -10.82 15.48
N VAL A 78 15.28 -10.59 14.52
CA VAL A 78 13.84 -10.38 14.82
C VAL A 78 13.25 -11.60 15.51
N CYS A 79 13.60 -12.82 15.08
CA CYS A 79 13.18 -14.06 15.72
C CYS A 79 13.65 -14.23 17.19
N THR A 80 14.62 -13.43 17.64
CA THR A 80 15.02 -13.43 19.07
C THR A 80 14.04 -12.71 19.98
N GLU A 81 13.04 -12.01 19.45
CA GLU A 81 12.06 -11.16 20.17
C GLU A 81 12.70 -9.94 20.90
N ARG A 82 13.98 -9.64 20.62
CA ARG A 82 14.74 -8.58 21.33
C ARG A 82 14.84 -7.28 20.53
N THR A 83 14.46 -7.29 19.26
CA THR A 83 14.56 -6.12 18.38
C THR A 83 13.40 -5.14 18.55
N GLY A 84 12.29 -5.61 19.13
CA GLY A 84 11.03 -4.87 19.26
C GLY A 84 10.26 -4.72 17.96
N HIS A 85 10.78 -5.25 16.82
CA HIS A 85 10.09 -5.19 15.54
C HIS A 85 8.92 -6.18 15.45
N ALA A 86 7.87 -5.74 14.72
CA ALA A 86 6.87 -6.65 14.18
C ALA A 86 7.28 -7.09 12.76
N GLU A 87 6.86 -8.31 12.37
CA GLU A 87 6.73 -8.69 10.98
C GLU A 87 5.59 -7.88 10.37
N VAL A 88 5.87 -7.17 9.28
CA VAL A 88 4.92 -6.29 8.62
C VAL A 88 5.02 -6.39 7.11
N CYS A 89 3.96 -5.94 6.43
CA CYS A 89 4.04 -5.59 5.01
C CYS A 89 3.86 -4.08 4.85
N GLN A 90 4.72 -3.46 4.07
CA GLN A 90 4.54 -2.10 3.59
C GLN A 90 3.84 -2.15 2.23
N LEU A 91 2.67 -1.54 2.15
CA LEU A 91 1.83 -1.48 0.96
C LEU A 91 1.94 -0.11 0.31
N THR A 92 2.10 -0.10 -1.02
CA THR A 92 1.90 1.10 -1.85
C THR A 92 0.66 0.88 -2.70
N TYR A 93 -0.29 1.82 -2.68
CA TYR A 93 -1.58 1.65 -3.34
C TYR A 93 -2.08 2.94 -4.00
N ASP A 94 -2.91 2.80 -5.03
CA ASP A 94 -3.63 3.90 -5.69
C ASP A 94 -4.93 4.20 -4.93
N PRO A 95 -5.03 5.33 -4.21
CA PRO A 95 -6.22 5.66 -3.43
C PRO A 95 -7.46 5.96 -4.29
N LYS A 96 -7.30 6.07 -5.62
CA LYS A 96 -8.43 6.20 -6.56
C LYS A 96 -9.03 4.84 -6.93
N VAL A 97 -8.30 3.75 -6.72
CA VAL A 97 -8.73 2.38 -7.06
C VAL A 97 -9.14 1.62 -5.81
N ILE A 98 -8.38 1.74 -4.73
CA ILE A 98 -8.67 1.15 -3.42
C ILE A 98 -8.45 2.17 -2.32
N SER A 99 -9.46 2.42 -1.51
CA SER A 99 -9.36 3.34 -0.38
C SER A 99 -8.65 2.70 0.82
N PHE A 100 -8.09 3.52 1.71
CA PHE A 100 -7.53 3.03 2.96
C PHE A 100 -8.57 2.30 3.84
N LYS A 101 -9.84 2.72 3.80
CA LYS A 101 -10.94 2.02 4.47
C LYS A 101 -11.10 0.59 3.98
N GLU A 102 -11.04 0.36 2.67
CA GLU A 102 -11.12 -0.97 2.08
C GLU A 102 -9.90 -1.84 2.40
N ILE A 103 -8.70 -1.26 2.49
CA ILE A 103 -7.50 -1.93 2.99
C ILE A 103 -7.71 -2.38 4.45
N LEU A 104 -8.29 -1.53 5.29
CA LEU A 104 -8.60 -1.88 6.68
C LEU A 104 -9.71 -2.94 6.81
N GLU A 105 -10.71 -2.95 5.92
CA GLU A 105 -11.72 -4.03 5.88
C GLU A 105 -11.03 -5.40 5.69
N VAL A 106 -10.08 -5.49 4.77
CA VAL A 106 -9.29 -6.71 4.57
C VAL A 106 -8.47 -7.03 5.81
N PHE A 107 -7.81 -6.03 6.42
CA PHE A 107 -7.03 -6.20 7.64
C PHE A 107 -7.83 -6.84 8.76
N TRP A 108 -8.99 -6.27 9.11
CA TRP A 108 -9.83 -6.76 10.19
C TRP A 108 -10.45 -8.14 9.94
N GLN A 109 -10.64 -8.54 8.68
CA GLN A 109 -11.28 -9.81 8.34
C GLN A 109 -10.30 -10.98 8.11
N THR A 110 -9.01 -10.70 7.95
CA THR A 110 -8.02 -11.73 7.56
C THR A 110 -7.12 -12.19 8.70
N HIS A 111 -7.20 -11.56 9.88
CA HIS A 111 -6.48 -11.99 11.07
C HIS A 111 -7.34 -11.86 12.32
N ASP A 112 -6.87 -12.38 13.45
CA ASP A 112 -7.49 -12.16 14.75
C ASP A 112 -6.80 -10.98 15.46
N PRO A 113 -7.48 -9.81 15.57
CA PRO A 113 -6.89 -8.63 16.18
C PRO A 113 -6.98 -8.62 17.71
N THR A 114 -7.48 -9.70 18.33
CA THR A 114 -7.75 -9.78 19.79
C THR A 114 -6.67 -10.53 20.55
N THR A 115 -5.69 -11.14 19.87
CA THR A 115 -4.64 -11.94 20.49
C THR A 115 -3.34 -11.15 20.62
N LEU A 116 -2.94 -10.82 21.84
CA LEU A 116 -1.72 -10.07 22.11
C LEU A 116 -0.48 -10.90 21.75
N ASN A 117 0.42 -10.32 20.93
CA ASN A 117 1.69 -10.92 20.52
C ASN A 117 1.53 -12.35 19.97
N ARG A 118 0.47 -12.58 19.22
CA ARG A 118 0.15 -13.91 18.69
C ARG A 118 -0.78 -13.81 17.49
N GLN A 119 -0.62 -14.71 16.53
CA GLN A 119 -1.58 -14.91 15.46
C GLN A 119 -1.73 -16.41 15.17
N GLY A 120 -2.82 -17.02 15.66
CA GLY A 120 -3.04 -18.46 15.54
C GLY A 120 -1.96 -19.27 16.27
N ALA A 121 -1.19 -20.09 15.56
CA ALA A 121 -0.09 -20.88 16.10
C ALA A 121 1.22 -20.08 16.28
N ASP A 122 1.34 -18.96 15.58
CA ASP A 122 2.54 -18.11 15.63
C ASP A 122 2.54 -17.28 16.90
N VAL A 123 3.52 -17.47 17.78
CA VAL A 123 3.64 -16.81 19.08
C VAL A 123 4.92 -15.99 19.14
N GLY A 124 4.81 -14.76 19.59
CA GLY A 124 5.92 -13.81 19.72
C GLY A 124 5.49 -12.37 19.42
N THR A 125 6.24 -11.40 19.96
CA THR A 125 5.99 -9.97 19.76
C THR A 125 6.03 -9.55 18.30
N ARG A 126 6.82 -10.27 17.48
CA ARG A 126 6.91 -10.03 16.05
C ARG A 126 5.60 -10.31 15.30
N TYR A 127 4.70 -11.12 15.85
CA TYR A 127 3.41 -11.47 15.24
C TYR A 127 2.24 -10.64 15.75
N ARG A 128 2.53 -9.53 16.45
CA ARG A 128 1.48 -8.64 16.98
C ARG A 128 0.67 -7.98 15.87
N SER A 129 -0.58 -7.71 16.16
CA SER A 129 -1.44 -6.91 15.31
C SER A 129 -1.05 -5.43 15.43
N ALA A 130 -0.73 -4.78 14.31
CA ALA A 130 -0.27 -3.39 14.32
C ALA A 130 -0.60 -2.65 13.01
N ILE A 131 -0.95 -1.37 13.14
CA ILE A 131 -1.12 -0.40 12.05
C ILE A 131 -0.12 0.72 12.29
N PHE A 132 0.88 0.84 11.42
CA PHE A 132 1.85 1.94 11.43
C PHE A 132 1.38 2.98 10.41
N TYR A 133 0.67 4.01 10.88
CA TYR A 133 0.10 5.03 10.01
C TYR A 133 1.15 6.03 9.51
N HIS A 134 1.02 6.45 8.25
CA HIS A 134 1.91 7.41 7.60
C HIS A 134 1.32 8.83 7.59
N THR A 135 0.01 8.97 7.83
CA THR A 135 -0.69 10.27 7.88
C THR A 135 -1.67 10.32 9.05
N GLU A 136 -1.98 11.54 9.51
CA GLU A 136 -3.01 11.72 10.56
C GLU A 136 -4.41 11.29 10.09
N GLU A 137 -4.70 11.36 8.79
CA GLU A 137 -5.95 10.85 8.24
C GLU A 137 -6.04 9.33 8.39
N GLN A 138 -4.96 8.59 8.08
CA GLN A 138 -4.91 7.14 8.30
C GLN A 138 -5.09 6.78 9.77
N LYS A 139 -4.49 7.55 10.68
CA LYS A 139 -4.66 7.37 12.12
C LYS A 139 -6.13 7.49 12.52
N GLN A 140 -6.77 8.61 12.16
CA GLN A 140 -8.16 8.88 12.52
C GLN A 140 -9.09 7.77 12.00
N ILE A 141 -8.91 7.34 10.76
CA ILE A 141 -9.69 6.27 10.16
C ILE A 141 -9.47 4.94 10.91
N ALA A 142 -8.21 4.60 11.24
CA ALA A 142 -7.90 3.35 11.94
C ALA A 142 -8.46 3.35 13.38
N GLU A 143 -8.35 4.46 14.11
CA GLU A 143 -8.91 4.61 15.45
C GLU A 143 -10.45 4.57 15.45
N GLU A 144 -11.09 5.18 14.45
CA GLU A 144 -12.54 5.12 14.27
C GLU A 144 -13.02 3.67 14.03
N TYR A 145 -12.35 2.93 13.13
CA TYR A 145 -12.66 1.51 12.88
C TYR A 145 -12.51 0.67 14.16
N LEU A 146 -11.39 0.82 14.86
CA LEU A 146 -11.12 0.09 16.10
C LEU A 146 -12.22 0.36 17.13
N LYS A 147 -12.61 1.65 17.28
CA LYS A 147 -13.68 2.03 18.19
C LYS A 147 -15.01 1.39 17.79
N VAL A 148 -15.43 1.51 16.55
CA VAL A 148 -16.69 0.94 16.06
C VAL A 148 -16.72 -0.57 16.23
N LEU A 149 -15.65 -1.28 15.87
CA LEU A 149 -15.59 -2.73 15.99
C LEU A 149 -15.67 -3.21 17.46
N ASN A 150 -15.08 -2.45 18.40
CA ASN A 150 -15.20 -2.75 19.83
C ASN A 150 -16.59 -2.44 20.37
N ASP A 151 -17.18 -1.29 19.99
CA ASP A 151 -18.51 -0.87 20.46
C ASP A 151 -19.61 -1.86 19.98
N GLU A 152 -19.50 -2.30 18.72
CA GLU A 152 -20.40 -3.28 18.10
C GLU A 152 -20.10 -4.73 18.53
N LYS A 153 -19.05 -4.96 19.32
CA LYS A 153 -18.60 -6.30 19.75
C LYS A 153 -18.41 -7.25 18.56
N ALA A 154 -17.76 -6.72 17.49
CA ALA A 154 -17.50 -7.49 16.26
C ALA A 154 -16.61 -8.72 16.50
N PHE A 155 -15.83 -8.72 17.57
CA PHE A 155 -15.00 -9.84 18.04
C PHE A 155 -15.43 -10.25 19.46
N GLU A 156 -15.13 -11.50 19.81
CA GLU A 156 -15.45 -12.05 21.14
C GLU A 156 -14.69 -11.34 22.27
N ASN A 157 -13.45 -10.94 22.00
CA ASN A 157 -12.57 -10.23 22.92
C ASN A 157 -12.24 -8.82 22.41
N PRO A 158 -11.83 -7.89 23.27
CA PRO A 158 -11.38 -6.57 22.85
C PRO A 158 -10.21 -6.63 21.87
N ILE A 159 -10.21 -5.70 20.91
CA ILE A 159 -9.12 -5.54 19.95
C ILE A 159 -7.87 -5.01 20.67
N VAL A 160 -6.72 -5.64 20.41
CA VAL A 160 -5.40 -5.29 20.96
C VAL A 160 -4.44 -4.75 19.90
N THR A 161 -4.95 -4.42 18.71
CA THR A 161 -4.15 -3.86 17.60
C THR A 161 -3.49 -2.55 18.02
N GLU A 162 -2.18 -2.47 17.87
CA GLU A 162 -1.41 -1.24 17.99
C GLU A 162 -1.71 -0.28 16.84
N ILE A 163 -2.07 0.99 17.10
CA ILE A 163 -2.16 2.05 16.10
C ILE A 163 -1.11 3.08 16.46
N THR A 164 -0.01 3.14 15.74
CA THR A 164 1.14 3.97 16.07
C THR A 164 1.74 4.64 14.83
N ALA A 165 2.45 5.76 15.03
CA ALA A 165 3.09 6.46 13.92
C ALA A 165 4.19 5.60 13.27
N TYR A 166 4.22 5.59 11.96
CA TYR A 166 5.33 5.03 11.20
C TYR A 166 6.63 5.77 11.52
N THR A 167 7.66 5.03 11.92
CA THR A 167 8.98 5.59 12.25
C THR A 167 10.11 4.99 11.44
N ASN A 168 10.01 3.71 11.13
CA ASN A 168 11.02 2.97 10.39
C ASN A 168 10.41 1.77 9.66
N PHE A 169 11.07 1.33 8.60
CA PHE A 169 10.80 0.08 7.92
C PHE A 169 12.11 -0.47 7.37
N TYR A 170 12.34 -1.75 7.58
CA TYR A 170 13.48 -2.47 7.06
C TYR A 170 12.95 -3.66 6.25
N PRO A 171 13.18 -3.70 4.92
CA PRO A 171 12.80 -4.85 4.12
C PRO A 171 13.41 -6.14 4.68
N ALA A 172 12.63 -7.20 4.70
CA ALA A 172 13.17 -8.53 4.96
C ALA A 172 14.02 -8.99 3.79
N GLU A 173 14.85 -9.98 4.02
CA GLU A 173 15.75 -10.55 3.02
C GLU A 173 14.96 -11.06 1.79
N ASP A 174 15.58 -11.02 0.62
CA ASP A 174 14.94 -11.33 -0.68
C ASP A 174 14.18 -12.67 -0.69
N TYR A 175 14.68 -13.67 0.03
CA TYR A 175 14.03 -14.99 0.12
C TYR A 175 12.70 -14.98 0.88
N HIS A 176 12.32 -13.88 1.52
CA HIS A 176 11.02 -13.68 2.16
C HIS A 176 10.00 -12.99 1.26
N GLN A 177 10.45 -12.33 0.20
CA GLN A 177 9.56 -11.64 -0.73
C GLN A 177 8.86 -12.65 -1.64
N ASP A 178 7.57 -12.43 -1.94
CA ASP A 178 6.74 -13.32 -2.77
C ASP A 178 6.78 -14.78 -2.30
N TYR A 179 6.97 -14.98 -0.98
CA TYR A 179 7.28 -16.31 -0.45
C TYR A 179 6.19 -17.33 -0.75
N PHE A 180 4.93 -16.98 -0.61
CA PHE A 180 3.82 -17.90 -0.89
C PHE A 180 3.71 -18.23 -2.38
N GLU A 181 3.96 -17.29 -3.26
CA GLU A 181 3.95 -17.52 -4.70
C GLU A 181 5.06 -18.50 -5.13
N LEU A 182 6.26 -18.26 -4.60
CA LEU A 182 7.44 -19.07 -4.94
C LEU A 182 7.49 -20.42 -4.22
N ASN A 183 6.86 -20.54 -3.03
CA ASN A 183 7.01 -21.66 -2.11
C ASN A 183 5.66 -22.24 -1.65
N GLY A 184 4.59 -22.11 -2.42
CA GLY A 184 3.21 -22.47 -2.03
C GLY A 184 3.02 -23.90 -1.56
N GLU A 185 3.90 -24.85 -1.96
CA GLU A 185 3.84 -26.25 -1.58
C GLU A 185 4.60 -26.57 -0.27
N GLN A 186 5.30 -25.61 0.32
CA GLN A 186 5.96 -25.80 1.61
C GLN A 186 4.91 -26.09 2.70
N PRO A 187 5.24 -26.93 3.72
CA PRO A 187 4.28 -27.34 4.75
C PRO A 187 3.57 -26.18 5.45
N TYR A 188 4.30 -25.11 5.79
CA TYR A 188 3.69 -23.92 6.40
C TYR A 188 2.76 -23.19 5.44
N CYS A 189 3.13 -23.06 4.17
CA CYS A 189 2.28 -22.44 3.16
C CYS A 189 0.98 -23.22 2.95
N THR A 190 1.05 -24.54 2.87
CA THR A 190 -0.14 -25.38 2.69
C THR A 190 -1.05 -25.40 3.93
N ALA A 191 -0.46 -25.41 5.13
CA ALA A 191 -1.21 -25.53 6.38
C ALA A 191 -1.74 -24.20 6.92
N VAL A 192 -1.05 -23.09 6.70
CA VAL A 192 -1.35 -21.79 7.32
C VAL A 192 -1.70 -20.70 6.30
N VAL A 193 -0.85 -20.47 5.28
CA VAL A 193 -1.04 -19.35 4.34
C VAL A 193 -2.20 -19.62 3.40
N ARG A 194 -2.20 -20.77 2.73
CA ARG A 194 -3.20 -21.14 1.71
C ARG A 194 -4.64 -21.04 2.21
N PRO A 195 -5.02 -21.60 3.37
CA PRO A 195 -6.40 -21.47 3.87
C PRO A 195 -6.83 -20.03 4.12
N LYS A 196 -5.91 -19.16 4.57
CA LYS A 196 -6.20 -17.73 4.78
C LYS A 196 -6.41 -17.03 3.44
N VAL A 197 -5.55 -17.26 2.46
CA VAL A 197 -5.65 -16.68 1.11
C VAL A 197 -6.94 -17.15 0.41
N GLU A 198 -7.29 -18.42 0.48
CA GLU A 198 -8.53 -18.96 -0.09
C GLU A 198 -9.78 -18.35 0.57
N LYS A 199 -9.78 -18.20 1.90
CA LYS A 199 -10.86 -17.53 2.62
C LYS A 199 -10.97 -16.07 2.17
N PHE A 200 -9.86 -15.35 2.11
CA PHE A 200 -9.80 -13.96 1.63
C PHE A 200 -10.35 -13.85 0.19
N ARG A 201 -9.86 -14.65 -0.75
CA ARG A 201 -10.31 -14.65 -2.14
C ARG A 201 -11.81 -14.92 -2.29
N LYS A 202 -12.38 -15.74 -1.42
CA LYS A 202 -13.81 -16.02 -1.40
C LYS A 202 -14.63 -14.81 -0.93
N ILE A 203 -14.15 -14.10 0.11
CA ILE A 203 -14.85 -12.96 0.70
C ILE A 203 -14.74 -11.72 -0.19
N PHE A 204 -13.55 -11.45 -0.72
CA PHE A 204 -13.22 -10.22 -1.45
C PHE A 204 -13.12 -10.42 -2.97
N LYS A 205 -13.83 -11.38 -3.53
CA LYS A 205 -13.76 -11.76 -4.94
C LYS A 205 -13.79 -10.57 -5.91
N GLU A 206 -14.64 -9.58 -5.66
CA GLU A 206 -14.82 -8.42 -6.54
C GLU A 206 -13.64 -7.40 -6.45
N LYS A 207 -12.79 -7.53 -5.42
CA LYS A 207 -11.64 -6.66 -5.21
C LYS A 207 -10.33 -7.27 -5.73
N LEU A 208 -10.34 -8.47 -6.30
CA LEU A 208 -9.13 -9.16 -6.78
C LEU A 208 -8.68 -8.67 -8.16
N LYS A 209 -7.37 -8.68 -8.40
CA LYS A 209 -6.72 -8.43 -9.71
C LYS A 209 -7.22 -9.39 -10.79
#